data_60c6a6e90a694418fa592c25d3f50f5b
#
_entry.id   60c6a6e90a694418fa592c25d3f50f5b
#
_cell.length_a   1.000
_cell.length_b   1.000
_cell.length_c   1.000
_cell.angle_alpha   90.00
_cell.angle_beta   90.00
_cell.angle_gamma   90.00
#
_symmetry.space_group_name_H-M   'P 1'
#
loop_
_entity.id
_entity.type
_entity.pdbx_description
1 polymer ?
#
loop_
_entity_poly.entity_id
_entity_poly.type
_entity_poly.pdbx_seq_one_letter_code
_entity_poly.pdbx_strand_id
1 'polypeptide(L)'
;MPSGYKFVIADDHPLFRGALKQALSGLSDVATILEAGDFEGAKSLVAKNDDIDLVLLDLTMPGAAGLSGLISLRGIHAVVPMVVVSAHDDPETIRRALELGASGFISKSASMEEIRSAVETVLAGGVFAPPGIDLGVERDPEISDLIKRLQSLTPQQTRVLGMLGEGLLNKQIAYELGVSEATIKAHVSAVLHKLGVDSRTQAVILLSRIGADPLQSAG
;
A
#
# COMPACT_ATOMS: atom_id res chain seq x y z
N MET A 1 17.03 6.50 -25.52
CA MET A 1 17.11 5.14 -24.99
C MET A 1 15.96 5.01 -24.02
N PRO A 2 15.04 4.03 -24.14
CA PRO A 2 14.11 3.81 -23.05
C PRO A 2 14.95 3.53 -21.81
N SER A 3 14.80 4.36 -20.79
CA SER A 3 15.35 4.07 -19.47
C SER A 3 14.65 2.81 -18.98
N GLY A 4 15.39 1.77 -18.59
CA GLY A 4 14.80 0.55 -18.06
C GLY A 4 13.99 0.82 -16.78
N TYR A 5 13.19 -0.13 -16.37
CA TYR A 5 12.29 -0.01 -15.22
C TYR A 5 13.01 0.32 -13.92
N LYS A 6 12.41 1.19 -13.12
CA LYS A 6 12.83 1.54 -11.76
C LYS A 6 11.85 0.97 -10.74
N PHE A 7 12.31 0.05 -9.90
CA PHE A 7 11.48 -0.59 -8.87
C PHE A 7 11.89 -0.18 -7.48
N VAL A 8 10.92 -0.20 -6.56
CA VAL A 8 11.16 -0.10 -5.12
C VAL A 8 10.77 -1.43 -4.48
N ILE A 9 11.68 -2.02 -3.70
CA ILE A 9 11.41 -3.18 -2.85
C ILE A 9 11.43 -2.70 -1.40
N ALA A 10 10.30 -2.77 -0.75
CA ALA A 10 10.10 -2.44 0.65
C ALA A 10 9.77 -3.72 1.45
N ASP A 11 10.76 -4.24 2.16
CA ASP A 11 10.66 -5.46 2.97
C ASP A 11 11.78 -5.43 4.02
N ASP A 12 11.49 -5.77 5.27
CA ASP A 12 12.48 -5.77 6.37
C ASP A 12 13.37 -7.02 6.42
N HIS A 13 13.05 -8.05 5.60
CA HIS A 13 13.80 -9.30 5.52
C HIS A 13 14.89 -9.24 4.43
N PRO A 14 16.18 -9.07 4.74
CA PRO A 14 17.24 -8.91 3.73
C PRO A 14 17.36 -10.09 2.76
N LEU A 15 17.15 -11.32 3.24
CA LEU A 15 17.19 -12.52 2.39
C LEU A 15 16.06 -12.52 1.36
N PHE A 16 14.87 -12.10 1.77
CA PHE A 16 13.73 -12.04 0.87
C PHE A 16 13.87 -10.90 -0.16
N ARG A 17 14.39 -9.72 0.25
CA ARG A 17 14.77 -8.68 -0.73
C ARG A 17 15.77 -9.21 -1.76
N GLY A 18 16.76 -10.01 -1.32
CA GLY A 18 17.71 -10.68 -2.23
C GLY A 18 17.02 -11.61 -3.22
N ALA A 19 16.04 -12.40 -2.77
CA ALA A 19 15.24 -13.29 -3.61
C ALA A 19 14.40 -12.50 -4.63
N LEU A 20 13.73 -11.43 -4.20
CA LEU A 20 12.99 -10.54 -5.10
C LEU A 20 13.91 -9.94 -6.17
N LYS A 21 15.09 -9.41 -5.80
CA LYS A 21 16.06 -8.89 -6.77
C LYS A 21 16.50 -9.95 -7.77
N GLN A 22 16.74 -11.17 -7.32
CA GLN A 22 17.10 -12.28 -8.20
C GLN A 22 15.95 -12.64 -9.16
N ALA A 23 14.70 -12.67 -8.69
CA ALA A 23 13.55 -12.89 -9.55
C ALA A 23 13.43 -11.79 -10.62
N LEU A 24 13.58 -10.52 -10.22
CA LEU A 24 13.46 -9.35 -11.09
C LEU A 24 14.62 -9.21 -12.08
N SER A 25 15.83 -9.68 -11.73
CA SER A 25 16.98 -9.64 -12.65
C SER A 25 16.81 -10.51 -13.90
N GLY A 26 15.82 -11.40 -13.90
CA GLY A 26 15.43 -12.17 -15.08
C GLY A 26 14.52 -11.42 -16.05
N LEU A 27 14.02 -10.23 -15.69
CA LEU A 27 13.26 -9.35 -16.56
C LEU A 27 14.25 -8.52 -17.41
N SER A 28 14.01 -8.45 -18.71
CA SER A 28 14.98 -7.91 -19.68
C SER A 28 15.27 -6.41 -19.55
N ASP A 29 14.41 -5.65 -18.87
CA ASP A 29 14.45 -4.18 -18.89
C ASP A 29 14.53 -3.52 -17.51
N VAL A 30 14.95 -4.25 -16.46
CA VAL A 30 15.12 -3.65 -15.11
C VAL A 30 16.44 -2.91 -15.04
N ALA A 31 16.38 -1.59 -14.89
CA ALA A 31 17.58 -0.74 -14.80
C ALA A 31 17.98 -0.44 -13.35
N THR A 32 17.00 -0.26 -12.45
CA THR A 32 17.26 0.21 -11.09
C THR A 32 16.32 -0.45 -10.09
N ILE A 33 16.88 -0.96 -8.99
CA ILE A 33 16.11 -1.45 -7.84
C ILE A 33 16.54 -0.63 -6.62
N LEU A 34 15.60 0.09 -6.04
CA LEU A 34 15.76 0.80 -4.77
C LEU A 34 15.22 -0.08 -3.64
N GLU A 35 15.88 -0.08 -2.50
CA GLU A 35 15.52 -0.95 -1.37
C GLU A 35 15.23 -0.14 -0.11
N ALA A 36 14.18 -0.53 0.61
CA ALA A 36 13.86 -0.04 1.94
C ALA A 36 13.67 -1.22 2.90
N GLY A 37 14.25 -1.12 4.09
CA GLY A 37 14.11 -2.13 5.16
C GLY A 37 13.06 -1.74 6.20
N ASP A 38 12.40 -0.59 6.04
CA ASP A 38 11.34 -0.09 6.90
C ASP A 38 10.38 0.81 6.10
N PHE A 39 9.24 1.09 6.69
CA PHE A 39 8.18 1.85 6.02
C PHE A 39 8.56 3.31 5.77
N GLU A 40 9.28 3.95 6.67
CA GLU A 40 9.73 5.34 6.49
C GLU A 40 10.70 5.47 5.32
N GLY A 41 11.62 4.52 5.18
CA GLY A 41 12.50 4.41 4.02
C GLY A 41 11.70 4.25 2.72
N ALA A 42 10.71 3.38 2.72
CA ALA A 42 9.82 3.19 1.57
C ALA A 42 9.08 4.47 1.20
N LYS A 43 8.48 5.16 2.17
CA LYS A 43 7.82 6.46 1.97
C LYS A 43 8.77 7.50 1.38
N SER A 44 9.98 7.58 1.94
CA SER A 44 11.01 8.51 1.47
C SER A 44 11.42 8.24 0.02
N LEU A 45 11.59 6.96 -0.35
CA LEU A 45 11.92 6.57 -1.71
C LEU A 45 10.80 6.93 -2.69
N VAL A 46 9.56 6.58 -2.35
CA VAL A 46 8.39 6.86 -3.19
C VAL A 46 8.15 8.38 -3.33
N ALA A 47 8.36 9.14 -2.27
CA ALA A 47 8.17 10.60 -2.30
C ALA A 47 9.25 11.35 -3.10
N LYS A 48 10.46 10.79 -3.22
CA LYS A 48 11.60 11.45 -3.88
C LYS A 48 11.80 11.05 -5.34
N ASN A 49 11.10 10.02 -5.81
CA ASN A 49 11.27 9.48 -7.16
C ASN A 49 9.92 9.43 -7.86
N ASP A 50 9.72 10.34 -8.82
CA ASP A 50 8.48 10.41 -9.61
C ASP A 50 8.50 9.40 -10.78
N ASP A 51 9.63 8.74 -11.03
CA ASP A 51 9.89 7.81 -12.13
C ASP A 51 9.91 6.34 -11.71
N ILE A 52 9.22 6.00 -10.62
CA ILE A 52 9.04 4.62 -10.17
C ILE A 52 7.99 3.93 -11.02
N ASP A 53 8.33 2.77 -11.57
CA ASP A 53 7.43 1.94 -12.38
C ASP A 53 6.67 0.91 -11.55
N LEU A 54 7.20 0.47 -10.39
CA LEU A 54 6.59 -0.52 -9.52
C LEU A 54 7.11 -0.43 -8.08
N VAL A 55 6.22 -0.63 -7.12
CA VAL A 55 6.55 -0.84 -5.70
C VAL A 55 6.15 -2.25 -5.28
N LEU A 56 7.08 -3.01 -4.73
CA LEU A 56 6.84 -4.27 -4.03
C LEU A 56 6.85 -3.97 -2.54
N LEU A 57 5.72 -4.20 -1.86
CA LEU A 57 5.48 -3.76 -0.49
C LEU A 57 5.17 -4.93 0.44
N ASP A 58 6.03 -5.16 1.43
CA ASP A 58 5.70 -6.03 2.55
C ASP A 58 4.74 -5.32 3.52
N LEU A 59 3.69 -6.02 3.93
CA LEU A 59 2.70 -5.52 4.90
C LEU A 59 3.20 -5.57 6.34
N THR A 60 4.22 -6.38 6.64
CA THR A 60 4.63 -6.71 8.03
C THR A 60 5.91 -5.99 8.48
N MET A 61 6.47 -5.11 7.64
CA MET A 61 7.70 -4.40 7.99
C MET A 61 7.49 -3.32 9.07
N PRO A 62 8.53 -2.98 9.87
CA PRO A 62 8.44 -1.94 10.89
C PRO A 62 7.91 -0.61 10.35
N GLY A 63 6.93 -0.03 11.04
CA GLY A 63 6.26 1.20 10.66
C GLY A 63 5.11 1.03 9.66
N ALA A 64 4.99 -0.12 9.00
CA ALA A 64 3.80 -0.46 8.23
C ALA A 64 2.77 -1.15 9.13
N ALA A 65 1.57 -0.60 9.22
CA ALA A 65 0.48 -1.24 9.94
C ALA A 65 -0.41 -2.01 8.94
N GLY A 66 0.10 -3.13 8.41
CA GLY A 66 -0.63 -3.96 7.45
C GLY A 66 -1.07 -3.17 6.20
N LEU A 67 -2.31 -3.33 5.79
CA LEU A 67 -2.86 -2.68 4.59
C LEU A 67 -2.95 -1.14 4.70
N SER A 68 -2.83 -0.55 5.90
CA SER A 68 -2.75 0.90 6.04
C SER A 68 -1.47 1.48 5.42
N GLY A 69 -0.40 0.71 5.38
CA GLY A 69 0.83 1.06 4.67
C GLY A 69 0.59 1.25 3.16
N LEU A 70 -0.17 0.33 2.54
CA LEU A 70 -0.57 0.45 1.15
C LEU A 70 -1.37 1.74 0.89
N ILE A 71 -2.35 2.04 1.75
CA ILE A 71 -3.16 3.27 1.65
C ILE A 71 -2.27 4.52 1.75
N SER A 72 -1.34 4.52 2.69
CA SER A 72 -0.41 5.65 2.91
C SER A 72 0.48 5.89 1.69
N LEU A 73 1.12 4.85 1.13
CA LEU A 73 1.95 4.97 -0.07
C LEU A 73 1.16 5.41 -1.30
N ARG A 74 -0.08 4.91 -1.47
CA ARG A 74 -0.97 5.38 -2.55
C ARG A 74 -1.34 6.85 -2.40
N GLY A 75 -1.43 7.35 -1.18
CA GLY A 75 -1.62 8.78 -0.92
C GLY A 75 -0.41 9.64 -1.35
N ILE A 76 0.79 9.09 -1.31
CA ILE A 76 2.02 9.76 -1.78
C ILE A 76 2.09 9.69 -3.31
N HIS A 77 1.87 8.51 -3.89
CA HIS A 77 1.96 8.30 -5.33
C HIS A 77 0.80 7.44 -5.84
N ALA A 78 -0.28 8.10 -6.24
CA ALA A 78 -1.56 7.44 -6.56
C ALA A 78 -1.52 6.57 -7.83
N VAL A 79 -0.57 6.83 -8.74
CA VAL A 79 -0.50 6.22 -10.08
C VAL A 79 0.45 5.03 -10.13
N VAL A 80 1.48 5.00 -9.30
CA VAL A 80 2.47 3.91 -9.29
C VAL A 80 1.79 2.59 -8.95
N PRO A 81 1.95 1.54 -9.77
CA PRO A 81 1.50 0.19 -9.43
C PRO A 81 2.17 -0.31 -8.15
N MET A 82 1.38 -0.88 -7.25
CA MET A 82 1.87 -1.43 -5.98
C MET A 82 1.47 -2.89 -5.88
N VAL A 83 2.45 -3.77 -5.72
CA VAL A 83 2.25 -5.20 -5.48
C VAL A 83 2.54 -5.48 -4.01
N VAL A 84 1.56 -6.01 -3.33
CA VAL A 84 1.72 -6.48 -1.95
C VAL A 84 2.50 -7.80 -1.97
N VAL A 85 3.46 -7.91 -1.07
CA VAL A 85 4.24 -9.14 -0.86
C VAL A 85 4.12 -9.51 0.61
N SER A 86 3.50 -10.65 0.93
CA SER A 86 3.21 -11.00 2.32
C SER A 86 3.32 -12.49 2.59
N ALA A 87 3.68 -12.84 3.83
CA ALA A 87 3.57 -14.20 4.33
C ALA A 87 2.11 -14.53 4.76
N HIS A 88 1.28 -13.51 5.01
CA HIS A 88 -0.14 -13.65 5.29
C HIS A 88 -0.89 -13.59 3.97
N ASP A 89 -1.16 -14.76 3.39
CA ASP A 89 -1.76 -14.96 2.07
C ASP A 89 -3.16 -15.58 2.13
N ASP A 90 -3.86 -15.35 3.25
CA ASP A 90 -5.25 -15.75 3.36
C ASP A 90 -6.15 -14.99 2.36
N PRO A 91 -7.24 -15.64 1.88
CA PRO A 91 -8.08 -15.08 0.82
C PRO A 91 -8.67 -13.71 1.17
N GLU A 92 -8.91 -13.41 2.43
CA GLU A 92 -9.49 -12.15 2.87
C GLU A 92 -8.46 -11.02 2.79
N THR A 93 -7.24 -11.25 3.26
CA THR A 93 -6.12 -10.30 3.16
C THR A 93 -5.80 -9.98 1.70
N ILE A 94 -5.76 -10.99 0.83
CA ILE A 94 -5.52 -10.81 -0.61
C ILE A 94 -6.62 -9.93 -1.24
N ARG A 95 -7.89 -10.26 -1.00
CA ARG A 95 -9.02 -9.48 -1.54
C ARG A 95 -8.97 -8.03 -1.08
N ARG A 96 -8.79 -7.80 0.23
CA ARG A 96 -8.69 -6.44 0.79
C ARG A 96 -7.55 -5.64 0.18
N ALA A 97 -6.38 -6.24 -0.02
CA ALA A 97 -5.26 -5.59 -0.66
C ALA A 97 -5.62 -5.11 -2.08
N LEU A 98 -6.21 -5.99 -2.89
CA LEU A 98 -6.62 -5.70 -4.27
C LEU A 98 -7.74 -4.64 -4.31
N GLU A 99 -8.73 -4.73 -3.42
CA GLU A 99 -9.82 -3.76 -3.32
C GLU A 99 -9.33 -2.37 -2.89
N LEU A 100 -8.31 -2.30 -2.04
CA LEU A 100 -7.63 -1.05 -1.66
C LEU A 100 -6.72 -0.51 -2.77
N GLY A 101 -6.68 -1.20 -3.91
CA GLY A 101 -6.01 -0.75 -5.11
C GLY A 101 -4.58 -1.26 -5.26
N ALA A 102 -4.20 -2.35 -4.57
CA ALA A 102 -3.00 -3.06 -4.97
C ALA A 102 -3.16 -3.57 -6.41
N SER A 103 -2.12 -3.43 -7.21
CA SER A 103 -2.07 -3.93 -8.58
C SER A 103 -1.77 -5.44 -8.61
N GLY A 104 -1.38 -6.02 -7.49
CA GLY A 104 -1.21 -7.44 -7.35
C GLY A 104 -0.88 -7.85 -5.91
N PHE A 105 -0.95 -9.16 -5.68
CA PHE A 105 -0.57 -9.79 -4.42
C PHE A 105 0.32 -11.00 -4.70
N ILE A 106 1.46 -11.08 -4.02
CA ILE A 106 2.42 -12.17 -4.10
C ILE A 106 2.59 -12.76 -2.69
N SER A 107 2.41 -14.08 -2.56
CA SER A 107 2.79 -14.77 -1.32
C SER A 107 4.32 -14.82 -1.18
N LYS A 108 4.86 -14.65 0.03
CA LYS A 108 6.29 -14.87 0.30
C LYS A 108 6.74 -16.32 0.06
N SER A 109 5.80 -17.26 -0.08
CA SER A 109 6.05 -18.64 -0.48
C SER A 109 6.07 -18.87 -2.00
N ALA A 110 5.76 -17.84 -2.80
CA ALA A 110 5.71 -17.93 -4.25
C ALA A 110 7.09 -18.27 -4.86
N SER A 111 7.07 -19.02 -5.95
CA SER A 111 8.26 -19.34 -6.73
C SER A 111 8.78 -18.09 -7.46
N MET A 112 10.06 -18.15 -7.88
CA MET A 112 10.68 -17.09 -8.70
C MET A 112 9.91 -16.83 -9.99
N GLU A 113 9.32 -17.86 -10.58
CA GLU A 113 8.53 -17.78 -11.82
C GLU A 113 7.20 -17.06 -11.58
N GLU A 114 6.53 -17.38 -10.46
CA GLU A 114 5.29 -16.70 -10.07
C GLU A 114 5.54 -15.22 -9.77
N ILE A 115 6.65 -14.88 -9.08
CA ILE A 115 7.03 -13.49 -8.83
C ILE A 115 7.23 -12.72 -10.15
N ARG A 116 7.95 -13.31 -11.12
CA ARG A 116 8.14 -12.70 -12.44
C ARG A 116 6.82 -12.50 -13.18
N SER A 117 6.01 -13.56 -13.25
CA SER A 117 4.69 -13.51 -13.90
C SER A 117 3.79 -12.44 -13.30
N ALA A 118 3.81 -12.29 -11.97
CA ALA A 118 3.06 -11.25 -11.27
C ALA A 118 3.52 -9.85 -11.69
N VAL A 119 4.84 -9.61 -11.70
CA VAL A 119 5.42 -8.32 -12.07
C VAL A 119 5.14 -8.00 -13.54
N GLU A 120 5.34 -8.95 -14.46
CA GLU A 120 5.04 -8.78 -15.89
C GLU A 120 3.56 -8.44 -16.12
N THR A 121 2.65 -9.15 -15.43
CA THR A 121 1.21 -8.88 -15.50
C THR A 121 0.90 -7.45 -15.08
N VAL A 122 1.49 -6.99 -13.99
CA VAL A 122 1.24 -5.65 -13.45
C VAL A 122 1.87 -4.57 -14.34
N LEU A 123 3.06 -4.77 -14.87
CA LEU A 123 3.70 -3.85 -15.82
C LEU A 123 2.92 -3.73 -17.13
N ALA A 124 2.23 -4.79 -17.55
CA ALA A 124 1.32 -4.77 -18.68
C ALA A 124 -0.03 -4.09 -18.37
N GLY A 125 -0.23 -3.57 -17.15
CA GLY A 125 -1.46 -2.91 -16.71
C GLY A 125 -2.53 -3.85 -16.18
N GLY A 126 -2.22 -5.14 -16.01
CA GLY A 126 -3.12 -6.13 -15.40
C GLY A 126 -3.09 -6.10 -13.87
N VAL A 127 -3.94 -6.93 -13.28
CA VAL A 127 -3.97 -7.18 -11.83
C VAL A 127 -3.60 -8.65 -11.60
N PHE A 128 -2.66 -8.90 -10.68
CA PHE A 128 -2.23 -10.25 -10.34
C PHE A 128 -2.80 -10.69 -8.98
N ALA A 129 -3.45 -11.85 -8.96
CA ALA A 129 -3.86 -12.53 -7.74
C ALA A 129 -3.35 -13.97 -7.75
N PRO A 130 -2.99 -14.54 -6.57
CA PRO A 130 -2.65 -15.96 -6.48
C PRO A 130 -3.78 -16.85 -7.00
N PRO A 131 -3.46 -18.06 -7.54
CA PRO A 131 -4.48 -18.99 -8.02
C PRO A 131 -5.50 -19.38 -6.94
N GLY A 132 -6.76 -19.51 -7.31
CA GLY A 132 -7.84 -19.93 -6.39
C GLY A 132 -8.46 -18.80 -5.57
N ILE A 133 -8.02 -17.57 -5.73
CA ILE A 133 -8.67 -16.43 -5.10
C ILE A 133 -9.89 -16.01 -5.92
N ASP A 134 -11.07 -16.27 -5.36
CA ASP A 134 -12.32 -15.76 -5.92
C ASP A 134 -12.55 -14.32 -5.45
N LEU A 135 -12.44 -13.39 -6.38
CA LEU A 135 -12.67 -11.96 -6.14
C LEU A 135 -14.17 -11.62 -6.09
N GLY A 136 -15.05 -12.59 -6.34
CA GLY A 136 -16.50 -12.42 -6.46
C GLY A 136 -17.34 -12.88 -5.25
N VAL A 137 -16.74 -13.52 -4.22
CA VAL A 137 -17.47 -14.09 -3.07
C VAL A 137 -17.91 -13.02 -2.06
N GLU A 138 -19.03 -13.29 -1.40
CA GLU A 138 -19.71 -12.43 -0.42
C GLU A 138 -18.76 -11.66 0.49
N ARG A 139 -18.86 -10.35 0.37
CA ARG A 139 -18.07 -9.38 1.12
C ARG A 139 -18.78 -9.07 2.41
N ASP A 140 -18.03 -8.87 3.49
CA ASP A 140 -18.58 -8.15 4.63
C ASP A 140 -19.09 -6.79 4.14
N PRO A 141 -20.41 -6.52 4.21
CA PRO A 141 -20.97 -5.29 3.67
C PRO A 141 -20.37 -4.04 4.31
N GLU A 142 -19.99 -4.08 5.60
CA GLU A 142 -19.37 -2.98 6.32
C GLU A 142 -17.97 -2.67 5.77
N ILE A 143 -17.17 -3.71 5.52
CA ILE A 143 -15.82 -3.57 4.96
C ILE A 143 -15.89 -3.08 3.52
N SER A 144 -16.79 -3.63 2.71
CA SER A 144 -17.00 -3.18 1.32
C SER A 144 -17.40 -1.72 1.22
N ASP A 145 -18.27 -1.26 2.11
CA ASP A 145 -18.67 0.13 2.17
C ASP A 145 -17.53 1.04 2.62
N LEU A 146 -16.75 0.61 3.61
CA LEU A 146 -15.56 1.33 4.06
C LEU A 146 -14.51 1.47 2.95
N ILE A 147 -14.25 0.40 2.19
CA ILE A 147 -13.33 0.44 1.06
C ILE A 147 -13.83 1.44 -0.01
N LYS A 148 -15.12 1.45 -0.33
CA LYS A 148 -15.70 2.45 -1.25
C LYS A 148 -15.51 3.87 -0.75
N ARG A 149 -15.70 4.11 0.56
CA ARG A 149 -15.46 5.42 1.18
C ARG A 149 -13.99 5.83 1.07
N LEU A 150 -13.05 4.92 1.31
CA LEU A 150 -11.62 5.16 1.14
C LEU A 150 -11.27 5.48 -0.32
N GLN A 151 -11.82 4.74 -1.27
CA GLN A 151 -11.62 4.99 -2.71
C GLN A 151 -12.19 6.35 -3.17
N SER A 152 -13.17 6.90 -2.43
CA SER A 152 -13.72 8.23 -2.71
C SER A 152 -12.79 9.38 -2.30
N LEU A 153 -11.74 9.11 -1.53
CA LEU A 153 -10.77 10.12 -1.11
C LEU A 153 -9.93 10.58 -2.30
N THR A 154 -9.64 11.88 -2.35
CA THR A 154 -8.64 12.38 -3.29
C THR A 154 -7.23 11.97 -2.84
N PRO A 155 -6.22 11.96 -3.73
CA PRO A 155 -4.84 11.63 -3.35
C PRO A 155 -4.35 12.45 -2.14
N GLN A 156 -4.66 13.75 -2.10
CA GLN A 156 -4.30 14.61 -0.98
C GLN A 156 -5.02 14.21 0.32
N GLN A 157 -6.29 13.82 0.26
CA GLN A 157 -7.06 13.34 1.41
C GLN A 157 -6.53 11.99 1.89
N THR A 158 -6.17 11.09 0.98
CA THR A 158 -5.56 9.79 1.32
C THR A 158 -4.22 10.00 2.03
N ARG A 159 -3.38 10.92 1.54
CA ARG A 159 -2.11 11.29 2.17
C ARG A 159 -2.31 11.85 3.59
N VAL A 160 -3.26 12.77 3.75
CA VAL A 160 -3.61 13.31 5.08
C VAL A 160 -4.12 12.20 6.00
N LEU A 161 -4.97 11.28 5.52
CA LEU A 161 -5.46 10.15 6.30
C LEU A 161 -4.33 9.21 6.75
N GLY A 162 -3.36 8.90 5.88
CA GLY A 162 -2.17 8.14 6.23
C GLY A 162 -1.39 8.78 7.40
N MET A 163 -1.12 10.09 7.29
CA MET A 163 -0.43 10.86 8.35
C MET A 163 -1.24 10.94 9.65
N LEU A 164 -2.57 10.96 9.58
CA LEU A 164 -3.44 10.84 10.77
C LEU A 164 -3.27 9.47 11.44
N GLY A 165 -3.17 8.40 10.64
CA GLY A 165 -2.92 7.04 11.11
C GLY A 165 -1.57 6.89 11.82
N GLU A 166 -0.55 7.61 11.37
CA GLU A 166 0.78 7.70 12.01
C GLU A 166 0.78 8.55 13.31
N GLY A 167 -0.35 9.16 13.65
CA GLY A 167 -0.49 9.96 14.87
C GLY A 167 -0.07 11.43 14.74
N LEU A 168 0.31 11.93 13.55
CA LEU A 168 0.78 13.29 13.34
C LEU A 168 -0.32 14.32 13.62
N LEU A 169 0.01 15.39 14.34
CA LEU A 169 -0.89 16.51 14.59
C LEU A 169 -1.06 17.37 13.32
N ASN A 170 -2.17 18.10 13.20
CA ASN A 170 -2.44 18.96 12.04
C ASN A 170 -1.29 19.93 11.73
N LYS A 171 -0.62 20.46 12.75
CA LYS A 171 0.56 21.35 12.60
C LYS A 171 1.73 20.60 11.96
N GLN A 172 1.97 19.34 12.33
CA GLN A 172 3.03 18.52 11.76
C GLN A 172 2.70 18.18 10.31
N ILE A 173 1.47 17.74 10.03
CA ILE A 173 0.99 17.46 8.67
C ILE A 173 1.11 18.70 7.79
N ALA A 174 0.76 19.87 8.30
CA ALA A 174 0.88 21.15 7.58
C ALA A 174 2.34 21.46 7.21
N TYR A 175 3.26 21.23 8.13
CA TYR A 175 4.70 21.39 7.90
C TYR A 175 5.21 20.43 6.82
N GLU A 176 4.89 19.12 6.95
CA GLU A 176 5.30 18.09 5.99
C GLU A 176 4.77 18.32 4.57
N LEU A 177 3.55 18.85 4.46
CA LEU A 177 2.91 19.09 3.17
C LEU A 177 3.14 20.51 2.62
N GLY A 178 3.85 21.38 3.36
CA GLY A 178 4.13 22.75 2.94
C GLY A 178 2.87 23.63 2.79
N VAL A 179 1.83 23.39 3.60
CA VAL A 179 0.55 24.11 3.55
C VAL A 179 0.19 24.71 4.92
N SER A 180 -0.88 25.51 4.97
CA SER A 180 -1.37 26.06 6.24
C SER A 180 -2.07 25.01 7.11
N GLU A 181 -2.03 25.17 8.45
CA GLU A 181 -2.80 24.32 9.36
C GLU A 181 -4.33 24.41 9.09
N ALA A 182 -4.81 25.56 8.64
CA ALA A 182 -6.20 25.74 8.24
C ALA A 182 -6.57 24.85 7.04
N THR A 183 -5.67 24.72 6.06
CA THR A 183 -5.82 23.82 4.91
C THR A 183 -5.92 22.36 5.38
N ILE A 184 -5.06 21.94 6.32
CA ILE A 184 -5.11 20.59 6.87
C ILE A 184 -6.41 20.34 7.65
N LYS A 185 -6.89 21.30 8.46
CA LYS A 185 -8.18 21.19 9.14
C LYS A 185 -9.34 20.96 8.15
N ALA A 186 -9.33 21.65 7.02
CA ALA A 186 -10.32 21.45 5.96
C ALA A 186 -10.22 20.04 5.34
N HIS A 187 -9.00 19.56 5.04
CA HIS A 187 -8.81 18.19 4.55
C HIS A 187 -9.24 17.14 5.57
N VAL A 188 -8.88 17.30 6.84
CA VAL A 188 -9.29 16.39 7.91
C VAL A 188 -10.82 16.35 8.01
N SER A 189 -11.50 17.49 8.04
CA SER A 189 -12.96 17.55 8.06
C SER A 189 -13.58 16.83 6.87
N ALA A 190 -13.05 17.04 5.67
CA ALA A 190 -13.53 16.36 4.46
C ALA A 190 -13.30 14.85 4.51
N VAL A 191 -12.15 14.40 5.03
CA VAL A 191 -11.84 12.97 5.23
C VAL A 191 -12.83 12.34 6.20
N LEU A 192 -13.05 12.96 7.38
CA LEU A 192 -13.98 12.45 8.39
C LEU A 192 -15.40 12.33 7.82
N HIS A 193 -15.85 13.35 7.12
CA HIS A 193 -17.16 13.36 6.46
C HIS A 193 -17.30 12.23 5.44
N LYS A 194 -16.30 12.03 4.56
CA LYS A 194 -16.31 10.97 3.54
C LYS A 194 -16.26 9.58 4.16
N LEU A 195 -15.51 9.41 5.25
CA LEU A 195 -15.44 8.15 5.99
C LEU A 195 -16.69 7.89 6.85
N GLY A 196 -17.55 8.90 7.03
CA GLY A 196 -18.75 8.79 7.87
C GLY A 196 -18.43 8.64 9.35
N VAL A 197 -17.39 9.36 9.82
CA VAL A 197 -16.97 9.36 11.23
C VAL A 197 -16.91 10.78 11.78
N ASP A 198 -17.11 10.90 13.11
CA ASP A 198 -17.20 12.19 13.78
C ASP A 198 -15.88 12.65 14.40
N SER A 199 -14.87 11.76 14.48
CA SER A 199 -13.63 12.10 15.12
C SER A 199 -12.41 11.48 14.45
N ARG A 200 -11.26 12.15 14.62
CA ARG A 200 -9.95 11.64 14.21
C ARG A 200 -9.69 10.23 14.76
N THR A 201 -10.00 9.99 16.04
CA THR A 201 -9.79 8.68 16.68
C THR A 201 -10.58 7.59 15.98
N GLN A 202 -11.84 7.86 15.62
CA GLN A 202 -12.64 6.90 14.84
C GLN A 202 -12.04 6.63 13.45
N ALA A 203 -11.53 7.65 12.76
CA ALA A 203 -10.85 7.45 11.47
C ALA A 203 -9.61 6.56 11.59
N VAL A 204 -8.81 6.74 12.64
CA VAL A 204 -7.63 5.90 12.93
C VAL A 204 -8.05 4.46 13.28
N ILE A 205 -9.09 4.28 14.08
CA ILE A 205 -9.65 2.95 14.40
C ILE A 205 -10.16 2.26 13.13
N LEU A 206 -10.83 2.98 12.23
CA LEU A 206 -11.27 2.41 10.95
C LEU A 206 -10.09 1.93 10.10
N LEU A 207 -9.02 2.71 10.02
CA LEU A 207 -7.79 2.29 9.33
C LEU A 207 -7.18 1.04 9.95
N SER A 208 -7.12 0.95 11.28
CA SER A 208 -6.57 -0.21 11.97
C SER A 208 -7.43 -1.46 11.74
N ARG A 209 -8.76 -1.34 11.62
CA ARG A 209 -9.65 -2.48 11.29
C ARG A 209 -9.40 -3.05 9.90
N ILE A 210 -8.98 -2.23 8.95
CA ILE A 210 -8.61 -2.69 7.60
C ILE A 210 -7.23 -3.35 7.62
N GLY A 211 -6.31 -2.82 8.42
CA GLY A 211 -4.95 -3.35 8.58
C GLY A 211 -4.84 -4.50 9.57
N ALA A 212 -5.85 -4.74 10.39
CA ALA A 212 -5.81 -5.79 11.40
C ALA A 212 -5.91 -7.18 10.74
N ASP A 213 -4.91 -8.00 11.03
CA ASP A 213 -4.96 -9.44 10.80
C ASP A 213 -6.14 -10.02 11.60
N PRO A 214 -7.08 -10.76 10.98
CA PRO A 214 -8.19 -11.39 11.71
C PRO A 214 -7.72 -12.32 12.85
N LEU A 215 -6.48 -12.77 12.81
CA LEU A 215 -5.90 -13.65 13.85
C LEU A 215 -5.41 -12.90 15.10
N GLN A 216 -5.26 -11.58 15.08
CA GLN A 216 -4.88 -10.79 16.26
C GLN A 216 -6.06 -10.30 17.11
N SER A 217 -7.29 -10.45 16.64
CA SER A 217 -8.51 -10.05 17.36
C SER A 217 -9.15 -11.17 18.18
N ALA A 218 -8.56 -12.36 18.24
CA ALA A 218 -9.04 -13.54 18.96
C ALA A 218 -8.13 -13.96 20.13
N GLY A 219 -7.52 -13.00 20.83
CA GLY A 219 -6.71 -13.22 22.03
C GLY A 219 -7.28 -12.48 23.22
#